data_a4848511bc591d5cdcb08a169f843c80
#
_entry.id   a4848511bc591d5cdcb08a169f843c80
#
_cell.length_a   1.000
_cell.length_b   1.000
_cell.length_c   1.000
_cell.angle_alpha   90.00
_cell.angle_beta   90.00
_cell.angle_gamma   90.00
#
_symmetry.space_group_name_H-M   'P 1'
#
loop_
_entity.id
_entity.type
_entity.pdbx_description
1 polymer ?
#
loop_
_entity_poly.entity_id
_entity_poly.type
_entity_poly.pdbx_seq_one_letter_code
_entity_poly.pdbx_strand_id
1 'polypeptide(L)'
;MTNFNELGLAKPLLRALADEGYDSPTPIQALAIPTVLAGRDLLGIAQTGTGKTAAFALPILHRLAADRRPAPRRGCRVLVLSPTRELSSQTLASFRAYGRHLRIHTALAIGGVPIGGQVRALSGGVDVLVATPGRLLDLVKSNALRLGGVEFLVLDEADRMLDMGFIHDIRKIVARLPAERQTLLFSATMPGAIAELAKQLLRDPIRVAVTPAASTVDRIEQRIVHVDRAAKPAMLVDVLRRETVDRALIFTRTKHGADKVVRGLIKAGLTAEAIHGNKSQGQRERVLAGFRRGDVKTLVATDIAARGIDVDGISHVVNFDLPHVAETYVHRIGRTARAGADGIAISLCGPDEAPLLHAIEKLIGKSIPASGTPARSSRNAAPNPGRSKGRHAHHSRSNQRRRHDNNAAPVSTSQEPKSGSTENIGTIAFLRRDPRSWRKGARPAAEQAFKRVTP
;
A
#
# COMPACT_ATOMS: atom_id res chain seq x y z
N MET A 1 25.97 11.64 -21.26
CA MET A 1 24.90 11.44 -20.23
C MET A 1 24.06 12.70 -20.24
N THR A 2 22.75 12.60 -20.36
CA THR A 2 21.84 13.76 -20.33
C THR A 2 21.91 14.42 -18.95
N ASN A 3 22.02 15.75 -18.91
CA ASN A 3 22.03 16.53 -17.67
C ASN A 3 20.63 17.15 -17.47
N PHE A 4 20.20 17.40 -16.22
CA PHE A 4 18.96 18.11 -15.92
C PHE A 4 18.86 19.48 -16.59
N ASN A 5 19.98 20.18 -16.78
CA ASN A 5 20.04 21.46 -17.49
C ASN A 5 19.56 21.37 -18.97
N GLU A 6 19.74 20.22 -19.60
CA GLU A 6 19.34 19.96 -20.99
C GLU A 6 17.84 19.65 -21.11
N LEU A 7 17.15 19.37 -20.01
CA LEU A 7 15.72 19.05 -20.00
C LEU A 7 14.80 20.27 -20.02
N GLY A 8 15.34 21.49 -20.08
CA GLY A 8 14.56 22.73 -20.17
C GLY A 8 13.81 23.12 -18.90
N LEU A 9 14.22 22.61 -17.74
CA LEU A 9 13.61 22.95 -16.44
C LEU A 9 13.95 24.38 -16.01
N ALA A 10 13.03 25.03 -15.29
CA ALA A 10 13.24 26.37 -14.74
C ALA A 10 14.38 26.40 -13.71
N LYS A 11 15.17 27.48 -13.69
CA LYS A 11 16.31 27.66 -12.78
C LYS A 11 16.03 27.36 -11.30
N PRO A 12 14.87 27.76 -10.71
CA PRO A 12 14.56 27.40 -9.32
C PRO A 12 14.47 25.88 -9.07
N LEU A 13 14.03 25.11 -10.08
CA LEU A 13 13.97 23.65 -9.99
C LEU A 13 15.35 23.01 -10.09
N LEU A 14 16.18 23.52 -11.00
CA LEU A 14 17.58 23.06 -11.11
C LEU A 14 18.36 23.30 -9.82
N ARG A 15 18.12 24.45 -9.16
CA ARG A 15 18.69 24.74 -7.85
C ARG A 15 18.18 23.74 -6.79
N ALA A 16 16.88 23.45 -6.75
CA ALA A 16 16.32 22.48 -5.82
C ALA A 16 16.88 21.08 -6.04
N LEU A 17 17.12 20.67 -7.28
CA LEU A 17 17.76 19.38 -7.61
C LEU A 17 19.21 19.32 -7.11
N ALA A 18 19.97 20.40 -7.27
CA ALA A 18 21.33 20.49 -6.73
C ALA A 18 21.34 20.43 -5.19
N ASP A 19 20.39 21.11 -4.52
CA ASP A 19 20.20 21.04 -3.05
C ASP A 19 19.87 19.61 -2.56
N GLU A 20 19.21 18.79 -3.39
CA GLU A 20 18.89 17.38 -3.12
C GLU A 20 20.00 16.40 -3.56
N GLY A 21 21.10 16.89 -4.16
CA GLY A 21 22.20 16.05 -4.65
C GLY A 21 21.86 15.26 -5.92
N TYR A 22 20.96 15.76 -6.77
CA TYR A 22 20.60 15.12 -8.02
C TYR A 22 21.44 15.64 -9.17
N ASP A 23 22.44 14.87 -9.59
CA ASP A 23 23.41 15.29 -10.61
C ASP A 23 22.93 14.98 -12.04
N SER A 24 22.28 13.83 -12.24
CA SER A 24 21.82 13.36 -13.55
C SER A 24 20.43 12.73 -13.49
N PRO A 25 19.62 12.91 -14.54
CA PRO A 25 18.31 12.30 -14.61
C PRO A 25 18.39 10.78 -14.79
N THR A 26 17.50 10.07 -14.11
CA THR A 26 17.29 8.65 -14.35
C THR A 26 16.67 8.42 -15.73
N PRO A 27 16.72 7.20 -16.31
CA PRO A 27 16.15 6.93 -17.63
C PRO A 27 14.67 7.32 -17.76
N ILE A 28 13.84 7.07 -16.73
CA ILE A 28 12.42 7.46 -16.75
C ILE A 28 12.27 8.99 -16.73
N GLN A 29 13.11 9.71 -16.01
CA GLN A 29 13.09 11.17 -15.94
C GLN A 29 13.52 11.80 -17.28
N ALA A 30 14.58 11.30 -17.88
CA ALA A 30 15.06 11.79 -19.18
C ALA A 30 14.02 11.67 -20.29
N LEU A 31 13.22 10.60 -20.27
CA LEU A 31 12.17 10.36 -21.27
C LEU A 31 10.84 11.05 -20.94
N ALA A 32 10.45 11.07 -19.65
CA ALA A 32 9.15 11.61 -19.27
C ALA A 32 9.11 13.12 -19.16
N ILE A 33 10.18 13.77 -18.64
CA ILE A 33 10.19 15.22 -18.42
C ILE A 33 9.92 16.02 -19.71
N PRO A 34 10.62 15.77 -20.84
CA PRO A 34 10.34 16.48 -22.07
C PRO A 34 8.92 16.28 -22.61
N THR A 35 8.40 15.03 -22.51
CA THR A 35 7.04 14.68 -22.90
C THR A 35 5.98 15.47 -22.12
N VAL A 36 6.15 15.56 -20.81
CA VAL A 36 5.20 16.29 -19.92
C VAL A 36 5.31 17.81 -20.16
N LEU A 37 6.52 18.34 -20.37
CA LEU A 37 6.72 19.76 -20.70
C LEU A 37 6.05 20.13 -22.04
N ALA A 38 6.06 19.22 -23.02
CA ALA A 38 5.37 19.38 -24.30
C ALA A 38 3.84 19.32 -24.20
N GLY A 39 3.27 19.10 -23.00
CA GLY A 39 1.82 19.05 -22.79
C GLY A 39 1.16 17.74 -23.19
N ARG A 40 1.92 16.68 -23.52
CA ARG A 40 1.39 15.38 -23.95
C ARG A 40 1.02 14.52 -22.74
N ASP A 41 -0.03 13.72 -22.91
CA ASP A 41 -0.34 12.66 -21.95
C ASP A 41 0.76 11.59 -21.94
N LEU A 42 0.97 10.97 -20.78
CA LEU A 42 2.06 10.01 -20.58
C LEU A 42 1.57 8.70 -19.97
N LEU A 43 1.99 7.59 -20.56
CA LEU A 43 1.95 6.27 -19.95
C LEU A 43 3.36 5.83 -19.54
N GLY A 44 3.70 5.97 -18.28
CA GLY A 44 5.02 5.62 -17.74
C GLY A 44 5.02 4.22 -17.10
N ILE A 45 5.80 3.31 -17.68
CA ILE A 45 5.98 1.95 -17.15
C ILE A 45 7.37 1.85 -16.53
N ALA A 46 7.44 1.86 -15.20
CA ALA A 46 8.69 1.78 -14.48
C ALA A 46 8.49 1.28 -13.04
N GLN A 47 9.44 0.53 -12.51
CA GLN A 47 9.40 0.00 -11.15
C GLN A 47 9.49 1.10 -10.08
N THR A 48 9.16 0.77 -8.82
CA THR A 48 9.37 1.66 -7.67
C THR A 48 10.86 1.89 -7.47
N GLY A 49 11.27 3.12 -7.10
CA GLY A 49 12.68 3.48 -6.90
C GLY A 49 13.40 3.93 -8.18
N THR A 50 12.75 3.98 -9.35
CA THR A 50 13.35 4.47 -10.60
C THR A 50 13.32 5.98 -10.77
N GLY A 51 12.74 6.74 -9.81
CA GLY A 51 12.65 8.19 -9.88
C GLY A 51 11.37 8.73 -10.53
N LYS A 52 10.28 7.93 -10.61
CA LYS A 52 8.98 8.33 -11.19
C LYS A 52 8.44 9.63 -10.60
N THR A 53 8.55 9.83 -9.29
CA THR A 53 8.01 11.03 -8.63
C THR A 53 8.63 12.30 -9.19
N ALA A 54 9.93 12.36 -9.37
CA ALA A 54 10.59 13.50 -10.00
C ALA A 54 10.24 13.63 -11.49
N ALA A 55 10.04 12.50 -12.19
CA ALA A 55 9.66 12.47 -13.60
C ALA A 55 8.34 13.20 -13.90
N PHE A 56 7.37 13.19 -12.97
CA PHE A 56 6.15 13.97 -13.12
C PHE A 56 6.15 15.28 -12.32
N ALA A 57 6.74 15.32 -11.14
CA ALA A 57 6.67 16.51 -10.29
C ALA A 57 7.45 17.69 -10.86
N LEU A 58 8.65 17.47 -11.40
CA LEU A 58 9.50 18.52 -11.94
C LEU A 58 8.85 19.26 -13.13
N PRO A 59 8.38 18.61 -14.19
CA PRO A 59 7.74 19.30 -15.30
C PRO A 59 6.41 19.95 -14.92
N ILE A 60 5.62 19.36 -14.01
CA ILE A 60 4.40 19.98 -13.47
C ILE A 60 4.75 21.27 -12.72
N LEU A 61 5.74 21.24 -11.80
CA LEU A 61 6.21 22.43 -11.07
C LEU A 61 6.74 23.50 -12.02
N HIS A 62 7.46 23.12 -13.10
CA HIS A 62 7.88 24.05 -14.13
C HIS A 62 6.70 24.79 -14.76
N ARG A 63 5.65 24.06 -15.16
CA ARG A 63 4.44 24.63 -15.76
C ARG A 63 3.67 25.52 -14.79
N LEU A 64 3.56 25.12 -13.51
CA LEU A 64 2.97 25.96 -12.47
C LEU A 64 3.77 27.25 -12.21
N ALA A 65 5.11 27.18 -12.31
CA ALA A 65 5.97 28.35 -12.15
C ALA A 65 5.86 29.36 -13.33
N ALA A 66 5.62 28.85 -14.54
CA ALA A 66 5.42 29.65 -15.73
C ALA A 66 4.03 30.33 -15.73
N ASP A 67 3.02 29.65 -15.21
CA ASP A 67 1.64 30.13 -15.10
C ASP A 67 1.23 30.26 -13.63
N ARG A 68 1.33 31.46 -13.09
CA ARG A 68 1.08 31.78 -11.65
C ARG A 68 -0.38 32.09 -11.34
N ARG A 69 -1.33 31.60 -12.12
CA ARG A 69 -2.76 31.73 -11.79
C ARG A 69 -3.05 31.13 -10.40
N PRO A 70 -3.88 31.79 -9.56
CA PRO A 70 -4.26 31.22 -8.28
C PRO A 70 -5.14 29.98 -8.49
N ALA A 71 -4.97 28.99 -7.62
CA ALA A 71 -5.85 27.83 -7.61
C ALA A 71 -7.31 28.26 -7.24
N PRO A 72 -8.32 27.61 -7.82
CA PRO A 72 -9.72 27.90 -7.47
C PRO A 72 -9.98 27.62 -5.98
N ARG A 73 -10.81 28.47 -5.34
CA ARG A 73 -11.22 28.24 -3.94
C ARG A 73 -11.84 26.85 -3.79
N ARG A 74 -11.44 26.11 -2.77
CA ARG A 74 -11.80 24.70 -2.54
C ARG A 74 -11.45 23.81 -3.74
N GLY A 75 -10.40 24.13 -4.49
CA GLY A 75 -9.96 23.38 -5.64
C GLY A 75 -8.45 23.14 -5.66
N CYS A 76 -8.01 22.48 -6.70
CA CYS A 76 -6.58 22.30 -7.00
C CYS A 76 -6.35 22.38 -8.50
N ARG A 77 -5.11 22.74 -8.89
CA ARG A 77 -4.66 22.73 -10.30
C ARG A 77 -4.06 21.37 -10.67
N VAL A 78 -3.36 20.75 -9.72
CA VAL A 78 -2.75 19.43 -9.87
C VAL A 78 -3.38 18.47 -8.88
N LEU A 79 -3.85 17.33 -9.39
CA LEU A 79 -4.34 16.23 -8.57
C LEU A 79 -3.45 15.00 -8.78
N VAL A 80 -2.80 14.54 -7.72
CA VAL A 80 -2.04 13.29 -7.71
C VAL A 80 -2.80 12.24 -6.89
N LEU A 81 -3.13 11.12 -7.50
CA LEU A 81 -3.74 9.97 -6.84
C LEU A 81 -2.66 8.93 -6.54
N SER A 82 -2.61 8.48 -5.29
CA SER A 82 -1.69 7.45 -4.80
C SER A 82 -2.45 6.39 -4.01
N PRO A 83 -2.03 5.11 -4.05
CA PRO A 83 -2.76 4.00 -3.40
C PRO A 83 -2.74 4.07 -1.88
N THR A 84 -1.66 4.61 -1.28
CA THR A 84 -1.45 4.56 0.17
C THR A 84 -1.17 5.94 0.76
N ARG A 85 -1.44 6.07 2.07
CA ARG A 85 -1.21 7.31 2.83
C ARG A 85 0.27 7.67 2.87
N GLU A 86 1.11 6.65 3.02
CA GLU A 86 2.56 6.77 3.11
C GLU A 86 3.13 7.29 1.79
N LEU A 87 2.75 6.68 0.66
CA LEU A 87 3.19 7.14 -0.66
C LEU A 87 2.68 8.57 -0.94
N SER A 88 1.40 8.86 -0.60
CA SER A 88 0.87 10.22 -0.74
C SER A 88 1.69 11.24 0.05
N SER A 89 2.09 10.91 1.29
CA SER A 89 2.91 11.79 2.12
C SER A 89 4.32 11.98 1.54
N GLN A 90 4.92 10.92 1.00
CA GLN A 90 6.24 10.98 0.34
C GLN A 90 6.18 11.80 -0.95
N THR A 91 5.17 11.56 -1.79
CA THR A 91 4.95 12.34 -3.02
C THR A 91 4.78 13.83 -2.71
N LEU A 92 4.01 14.17 -1.65
CA LEU A 92 3.86 15.56 -1.22
C LEU A 92 5.20 16.15 -0.74
N ALA A 93 5.98 15.39 0.03
CA ALA A 93 7.31 15.81 0.48
C ALA A 93 8.25 16.09 -0.72
N SER A 94 8.20 15.24 -1.76
CA SER A 94 8.96 15.46 -3.00
C SER A 94 8.54 16.74 -3.72
N PHE A 95 7.22 17.00 -3.86
CA PHE A 95 6.76 18.28 -4.43
C PHE A 95 7.24 19.49 -3.65
N ARG A 96 7.28 19.41 -2.33
CA ARG A 96 7.80 20.48 -1.46
C ARG A 96 9.30 20.64 -1.60
N ALA A 97 10.05 19.56 -1.64
CA ALA A 97 11.50 19.57 -1.82
C ALA A 97 11.89 20.19 -3.16
N TYR A 98 11.29 19.71 -4.25
CA TYR A 98 11.59 20.25 -5.60
C TYR A 98 11.03 21.66 -5.80
N GLY A 99 9.91 22.00 -5.16
CA GLY A 99 9.27 23.31 -5.25
C GLY A 99 9.76 24.33 -4.21
N ARG A 100 10.81 24.05 -3.40
CA ARG A 100 11.24 24.91 -2.27
C ARG A 100 11.60 26.34 -2.66
N HIS A 101 12.04 26.54 -3.89
CA HIS A 101 12.34 27.88 -4.43
C HIS A 101 11.18 28.47 -5.26
N LEU A 102 10.01 27.86 -5.19
CA LEU A 102 8.77 28.32 -5.82
C LEU A 102 7.73 28.68 -4.75
N ARG A 103 6.77 29.56 -5.10
CA ARG A 103 5.63 29.85 -4.24
C ARG A 103 4.48 28.92 -4.62
N ILE A 104 4.51 27.67 -4.14
CA ILE A 104 3.53 26.62 -4.44
C ILE A 104 2.81 26.19 -3.17
N HIS A 105 1.47 26.23 -3.17
CA HIS A 105 0.64 25.74 -2.10
C HIS A 105 0.29 24.28 -2.31
N THR A 106 0.56 23.46 -1.32
CA THR A 106 0.35 22.02 -1.41
C THR A 106 -0.52 21.51 -0.27
N ALA A 107 -1.37 20.51 -0.54
CA ALA A 107 -2.16 19.85 0.49
C ALA A 107 -2.13 18.31 0.33
N LEU A 108 -2.44 17.62 1.44
CA LEU A 108 -2.56 16.18 1.53
C LEU A 108 -3.99 15.80 1.91
N ALA A 109 -4.59 14.86 1.17
CA ALA A 109 -5.92 14.32 1.45
C ALA A 109 -5.85 12.80 1.64
N ILE A 110 -5.68 12.35 2.89
CA ILE A 110 -5.53 10.94 3.25
C ILE A 110 -6.50 10.52 4.36
N GLY A 111 -6.90 9.26 4.35
CA GLY A 111 -7.71 8.68 5.41
C GLY A 111 -6.94 8.50 6.72
N GLY A 112 -7.66 8.15 7.80
CA GLY A 112 -7.06 7.83 9.11
C GLY A 112 -6.61 9.03 9.94
N VAL A 113 -6.85 10.24 9.46
CA VAL A 113 -6.68 11.50 10.21
C VAL A 113 -7.96 12.33 10.14
N PRO A 114 -8.19 13.26 11.11
CA PRO A 114 -9.39 14.09 11.12
C PRO A 114 -9.55 14.91 9.82
N ILE A 115 -10.75 14.88 9.25
CA ILE A 115 -11.03 15.54 7.96
C ILE A 115 -11.02 17.08 8.07
N GLY A 116 -11.36 17.64 9.23
CA GLY A 116 -11.49 19.08 9.42
C GLY A 116 -10.22 19.88 9.14
N GLY A 117 -9.04 19.32 9.46
CA GLY A 117 -7.75 19.93 9.11
C GLY A 117 -7.53 20.02 7.60
N GLN A 118 -7.93 18.98 6.87
CA GLN A 118 -7.80 18.92 5.40
C GLN A 118 -8.79 19.88 4.72
N VAL A 119 -10.01 19.98 5.25
CA VAL A 119 -11.01 20.95 4.76
C VAL A 119 -10.48 22.38 4.89
N ARG A 120 -9.88 22.73 6.05
CA ARG A 120 -9.28 24.05 6.26
C ARG A 120 -8.13 24.32 5.29
N ALA A 121 -7.24 23.34 5.09
CA ALA A 121 -6.11 23.46 4.16
C ALA A 121 -6.55 23.68 2.70
N LEU A 122 -7.70 23.15 2.32
CA LEU A 122 -8.25 23.28 0.96
C LEU A 122 -9.13 24.52 0.75
N SER A 123 -9.52 25.23 1.81
CA SER A 123 -10.50 26.32 1.74
C SER A 123 -10.11 27.46 0.80
N GLY A 124 -8.84 27.85 0.78
CA GLY A 124 -8.27 28.87 -0.11
C GLY A 124 -7.96 28.40 -1.53
N GLY A 125 -7.95 27.08 -1.75
CA GLY A 125 -7.42 26.44 -2.94
C GLY A 125 -5.93 26.11 -2.78
N VAL A 126 -5.44 25.11 -3.54
CA VAL A 126 -4.03 24.68 -3.53
C VAL A 126 -3.55 24.39 -4.95
N ASP A 127 -2.28 24.64 -5.21
CA ASP A 127 -1.71 24.31 -6.52
C ASP A 127 -1.62 22.79 -6.72
N VAL A 128 -1.14 22.08 -5.69
CA VAL A 128 -0.95 20.61 -5.75
C VAL A 128 -1.70 19.94 -4.59
N LEU A 129 -2.59 19.01 -4.95
CA LEU A 129 -3.26 18.13 -4.02
C LEU A 129 -2.80 16.69 -4.26
N VAL A 130 -2.19 16.07 -3.25
CA VAL A 130 -1.90 14.64 -3.26
C VAL A 130 -2.92 13.91 -2.40
N ALA A 131 -3.53 12.86 -2.94
CA ALA A 131 -4.67 12.23 -2.29
C ALA A 131 -4.71 10.70 -2.45
N THR A 132 -5.30 10.04 -1.43
CA THR A 132 -5.82 8.68 -1.60
C THR A 132 -7.28 8.73 -2.10
N PRO A 133 -7.70 7.81 -3.01
CA PRO A 133 -8.98 7.90 -3.70
C PRO A 133 -10.19 8.03 -2.77
N GLY A 134 -10.28 7.21 -1.72
CA GLY A 134 -11.41 7.24 -0.80
C GLY A 134 -11.57 8.58 -0.09
N ARG A 135 -10.48 9.14 0.50
CA ARG A 135 -10.55 10.45 1.20
C ARG A 135 -10.84 11.60 0.23
N LEU A 136 -10.34 11.53 -0.99
CA LEU A 136 -10.69 12.52 -2.00
C LEU A 136 -12.20 12.53 -2.27
N LEU A 137 -12.81 11.36 -2.43
CA LEU A 137 -14.27 11.24 -2.61
C LEU A 137 -15.06 11.74 -1.40
N ASP A 138 -14.59 11.52 -0.16
CA ASP A 138 -15.23 12.06 1.04
C ASP A 138 -15.26 13.60 1.01
N LEU A 139 -14.13 14.23 0.65
CA LEU A 139 -14.02 15.68 0.53
C LEU A 139 -14.91 16.25 -0.60
N VAL A 140 -15.00 15.55 -1.72
CA VAL A 140 -15.87 15.94 -2.84
C VAL A 140 -17.35 15.78 -2.47
N LYS A 141 -17.73 14.66 -1.85
CA LYS A 141 -19.12 14.42 -1.39
C LYS A 141 -19.58 15.45 -0.37
N SER A 142 -18.70 15.87 0.54
CA SER A 142 -18.99 16.92 1.53
C SER A 142 -18.91 18.35 0.97
N ASN A 143 -18.74 18.51 -0.35
CA ASN A 143 -18.55 19.81 -1.02
C ASN A 143 -17.39 20.67 -0.44
N ALA A 144 -16.44 20.01 0.23
CA ALA A 144 -15.22 20.64 0.74
C ALA A 144 -14.15 20.81 -0.34
N LEU A 145 -14.24 20.02 -1.43
CA LEU A 145 -13.33 20.07 -2.57
C LEU A 145 -14.13 20.06 -3.89
N ARG A 146 -13.69 20.89 -4.85
CA ARG A 146 -14.18 20.94 -6.22
C ARG A 146 -13.06 20.57 -7.18
N LEU A 147 -13.36 19.72 -8.13
CA LEU A 147 -12.36 19.19 -9.08
C LEU A 147 -12.36 19.90 -10.45
N GLY A 148 -13.27 20.84 -10.67
CA GLY A 148 -13.42 21.54 -11.96
C GLY A 148 -12.23 22.43 -12.39
N GLY A 149 -11.25 22.66 -11.50
CA GLY A 149 -10.04 23.44 -11.82
C GLY A 149 -8.79 22.59 -12.03
N VAL A 150 -8.92 21.26 -12.13
CA VAL A 150 -7.78 20.36 -12.30
C VAL A 150 -7.24 20.42 -13.74
N GLU A 151 -6.00 20.86 -13.87
CA GLU A 151 -5.26 20.96 -15.14
C GLU A 151 -4.38 19.72 -15.36
N PHE A 152 -3.88 19.12 -14.29
CA PHE A 152 -3.02 17.94 -14.30
C PHE A 152 -3.60 16.84 -13.42
N LEU A 153 -3.76 15.65 -13.99
CA LEU A 153 -4.07 14.43 -13.25
C LEU A 153 -2.89 13.49 -13.32
N VAL A 154 -2.41 13.03 -12.16
CA VAL A 154 -1.39 11.98 -12.05
C VAL A 154 -1.98 10.78 -11.32
N LEU A 155 -1.87 9.60 -11.90
CA LEU A 155 -2.11 8.33 -11.24
C LEU A 155 -0.76 7.67 -10.99
N ASP A 156 -0.34 7.61 -9.73
CA ASP A 156 0.92 6.96 -9.35
C ASP A 156 0.66 5.57 -8.76
N GLU A 157 1.43 4.57 -9.19
CA GLU A 157 1.25 3.16 -8.84
C GLU A 157 -0.19 2.65 -9.15
N ALA A 158 -0.64 2.85 -10.42
CA ALA A 158 -1.99 2.52 -10.85
C ALA A 158 -2.33 1.03 -10.68
N ASP A 159 -1.39 0.11 -10.93
CA ASP A 159 -1.52 -1.32 -10.68
C ASP A 159 -1.85 -1.62 -9.21
N ARG A 160 -1.22 -0.93 -8.28
CA ARG A 160 -1.53 -1.09 -6.85
C ARG A 160 -2.88 -0.50 -6.46
N MET A 161 -3.30 0.59 -7.10
CA MET A 161 -4.66 1.09 -6.90
C MET A 161 -5.71 0.07 -7.38
N LEU A 162 -5.43 -0.65 -8.45
CA LEU A 162 -6.26 -1.77 -8.91
C LEU A 162 -6.31 -2.90 -7.88
N ASP A 163 -5.16 -3.38 -7.40
CA ASP A 163 -5.05 -4.43 -6.39
C ASP A 163 -5.81 -4.11 -5.09
N MET A 164 -5.88 -2.83 -4.76
CA MET A 164 -6.61 -2.34 -3.58
C MET A 164 -8.10 -2.07 -3.85
N GLY A 165 -8.59 -2.34 -5.05
CA GLY A 165 -9.99 -2.18 -5.44
C GLY A 165 -10.43 -0.75 -5.72
N PHE A 166 -9.50 0.21 -5.88
CA PHE A 166 -9.82 1.62 -6.09
C PHE A 166 -10.25 1.97 -7.52
N ILE A 167 -10.31 1.00 -8.44
CA ILE A 167 -10.65 1.25 -9.84
C ILE A 167 -12.01 1.98 -10.00
N HIS A 168 -13.01 1.57 -9.21
CA HIS A 168 -14.33 2.21 -9.23
C HIS A 168 -14.30 3.64 -8.67
N ASP A 169 -13.47 3.88 -7.65
CA ASP A 169 -13.33 5.20 -7.06
C ASP A 169 -12.57 6.14 -8.00
N ILE A 170 -11.54 5.65 -8.68
CA ILE A 170 -10.83 6.40 -9.73
C ILE A 170 -11.80 6.83 -10.83
N ARG A 171 -12.65 5.93 -11.35
CA ARG A 171 -13.65 6.27 -12.35
C ARG A 171 -14.63 7.35 -11.89
N LYS A 172 -15.09 7.29 -10.62
CA LYS A 172 -15.97 8.31 -10.00
C LYS A 172 -15.27 9.67 -9.88
N ILE A 173 -13.97 9.68 -9.60
CA ILE A 173 -13.16 10.89 -9.52
C ILE A 173 -13.02 11.51 -10.90
N VAL A 174 -12.59 10.70 -11.89
CA VAL A 174 -12.34 11.14 -13.27
C VAL A 174 -13.58 11.72 -13.91
N ALA A 175 -14.76 11.15 -13.67
CA ALA A 175 -16.03 11.68 -14.16
C ALA A 175 -16.37 13.10 -13.66
N ARG A 176 -15.64 13.64 -12.66
CA ARG A 176 -15.80 14.99 -12.11
C ARG A 176 -14.68 15.95 -12.51
N LEU A 177 -13.69 15.47 -13.26
CA LEU A 177 -12.57 16.27 -13.75
C LEU A 177 -12.95 16.96 -15.06
N PRO A 178 -12.32 18.11 -15.35
CA PRO A 178 -12.43 18.73 -16.68
C PRO A 178 -12.03 17.76 -17.79
N ALA A 179 -12.70 17.91 -18.93
CA ALA A 179 -12.29 17.18 -20.14
C ALA A 179 -10.89 17.63 -20.58
N GLU A 180 -10.65 18.95 -20.63
CA GLU A 180 -9.35 19.52 -20.94
C GLU A 180 -8.42 19.47 -19.75
N ARG A 181 -7.50 18.50 -19.76
CA ARG A 181 -6.45 18.31 -18.76
C ARG A 181 -5.32 17.49 -19.36
N GLN A 182 -4.14 17.57 -18.79
CA GLN A 182 -3.05 16.64 -19.06
C GLN A 182 -3.11 15.50 -18.06
N THR A 183 -3.02 14.25 -18.55
CA THR A 183 -3.11 13.06 -17.69
C THR A 183 -1.83 12.22 -17.79
N LEU A 184 -1.26 11.89 -16.63
CA LEU A 184 -0.06 11.06 -16.52
C LEU A 184 -0.41 9.81 -15.70
N LEU A 185 -0.14 8.63 -16.27
CA LEU A 185 -0.38 7.35 -15.60
C LEU A 185 0.95 6.62 -15.44
N PHE A 186 1.32 6.34 -14.20
CA PHE A 186 2.51 5.56 -13.85
C PHE A 186 2.12 4.23 -13.23
N SER A 187 2.74 3.15 -13.71
CA SER A 187 2.51 1.79 -13.23
C SER A 187 3.79 0.97 -13.32
N ALA A 188 3.99 0.00 -12.44
CA ALA A 188 5.09 -0.95 -12.56
C ALA A 188 4.74 -2.10 -13.52
N THR A 189 3.46 -2.46 -13.58
CA THR A 189 2.94 -3.55 -14.41
C THR A 189 1.73 -3.09 -15.23
N MET A 190 1.42 -3.80 -16.32
CA MET A 190 0.31 -3.47 -17.24
C MET A 190 -0.67 -4.64 -17.41
N PRO A 191 -1.35 -5.08 -16.33
CA PRO A 191 -2.44 -6.04 -16.48
C PRO A 191 -3.57 -5.45 -17.35
N GLY A 192 -4.39 -6.31 -17.95
CA GLY A 192 -5.44 -5.89 -18.89
C GLY A 192 -6.36 -4.79 -18.36
N ALA A 193 -6.71 -4.83 -17.08
CA ALA A 193 -7.54 -3.80 -16.44
C ALA A 193 -6.86 -2.43 -16.36
N ILE A 194 -5.52 -2.38 -16.20
CA ILE A 194 -4.75 -1.11 -16.23
C ILE A 194 -4.60 -0.62 -17.66
N ALA A 195 -4.40 -1.50 -18.63
CA ALA A 195 -4.36 -1.13 -20.02
C ALA A 195 -5.70 -0.51 -20.48
N GLU A 196 -6.82 -1.09 -20.03
CA GLU A 196 -8.16 -0.57 -20.28
C GLU A 196 -8.41 0.79 -19.60
N LEU A 197 -7.97 0.94 -18.34
CA LEU A 197 -8.02 2.22 -17.64
C LEU A 197 -7.21 3.29 -18.37
N ALA A 198 -6.00 2.96 -18.81
CA ALA A 198 -5.14 3.88 -19.56
C ALA A 198 -5.81 4.37 -20.85
N LYS A 199 -6.45 3.47 -21.63
CA LYS A 199 -7.21 3.84 -22.83
C LYS A 199 -8.36 4.80 -22.55
N GLN A 200 -9.04 4.64 -21.41
CA GLN A 200 -10.17 5.49 -21.01
C GLN A 200 -9.72 6.88 -20.54
N LEU A 201 -8.52 7.01 -19.97
CA LEU A 201 -8.06 8.22 -19.31
C LEU A 201 -7.10 9.08 -20.12
N LEU A 202 -6.27 8.44 -20.95
CA LEU A 202 -5.19 9.10 -21.68
C LEU A 202 -5.61 9.42 -23.12
N ARG A 203 -5.18 10.58 -23.61
CA ARG A 203 -5.42 11.06 -24.97
C ARG A 203 -4.12 11.02 -25.76
N ASP A 204 -4.04 10.17 -26.75
CA ASP A 204 -2.85 9.98 -27.58
C ASP A 204 -1.54 10.01 -26.77
N PRO A 205 -1.39 9.11 -25.74
CA PRO A 205 -0.30 9.18 -24.80
C PRO A 205 1.03 8.76 -25.42
N ILE A 206 2.10 9.41 -25.00
CA ILE A 206 3.44 8.88 -25.22
C ILE A 206 3.70 7.77 -24.21
N ARG A 207 4.03 6.58 -24.73
CA ARG A 207 4.41 5.45 -23.89
C ARG A 207 5.90 5.46 -23.62
N VAL A 208 6.25 5.60 -22.36
CA VAL A 208 7.63 5.50 -21.86
C VAL A 208 7.74 4.25 -21.01
N ALA A 209 8.57 3.31 -21.44
CA ALA A 209 8.83 2.09 -20.68
C ALA A 209 10.33 2.03 -20.39
N VAL A 210 10.68 1.89 -19.11
CA VAL A 210 12.06 1.66 -18.71
C VAL A 210 12.16 0.24 -18.19
N THR A 211 12.81 -0.60 -18.96
CA THR A 211 13.22 -1.93 -18.50
C THR A 211 14.37 -1.71 -17.51
N PRO A 212 14.32 -2.28 -16.32
CA PRO A 212 15.46 -2.18 -15.39
C PRO A 212 16.72 -2.70 -16.08
N ALA A 213 17.79 -1.91 -16.07
CA ALA A 213 19.13 -2.41 -16.42
C ALA A 213 19.53 -3.43 -15.36
N ALA A 214 19.53 -4.71 -15.64
CA ALA A 214 19.53 -5.85 -14.76
C ALA A 214 18.33 -5.80 -13.78
N SER A 215 17.47 -6.82 -13.76
CA SER A 215 16.28 -6.76 -12.89
C SER A 215 16.76 -6.52 -11.46
N THR A 216 16.08 -5.66 -10.69
CA THR A 216 16.37 -5.48 -9.26
C THR A 216 16.42 -6.84 -8.55
N VAL A 217 15.71 -7.82 -9.09
CA VAL A 217 15.68 -9.22 -8.66
C VAL A 217 17.06 -9.89 -8.81
N ASP A 218 17.88 -9.53 -9.79
CA ASP A 218 19.21 -10.13 -10.01
C ASP A 218 20.28 -9.61 -9.03
N ARG A 219 20.06 -8.43 -8.43
CA ARG A 219 20.90 -7.88 -7.36
C ARG A 219 20.48 -8.33 -5.96
N ILE A 220 19.39 -9.10 -5.86
CA ILE A 220 18.89 -9.61 -4.60
C ILE A 220 19.31 -11.07 -4.47
N GLU A 221 20.17 -11.35 -3.52
CA GLU A 221 20.44 -12.71 -3.12
C GLU A 221 19.20 -13.30 -2.46
N GLN A 222 18.60 -14.31 -3.08
CA GLN A 222 17.37 -14.93 -2.62
C GLN A 222 17.66 -16.29 -2.01
N ARG A 223 17.07 -16.56 -0.83
CA ARG A 223 17.23 -17.83 -0.11
C ARG A 223 15.88 -18.31 0.44
N ILE A 224 15.64 -19.63 0.36
CA ILE A 224 14.51 -20.28 1.01
C ILE A 224 15.03 -21.06 2.22
N VAL A 225 14.31 -20.96 3.33
CA VAL A 225 14.54 -21.81 4.50
C VAL A 225 13.28 -22.62 4.73
N HIS A 226 13.37 -23.94 4.50
CA HIS A 226 12.28 -24.85 4.82
C HIS A 226 12.19 -25.03 6.33
N VAL A 227 11.02 -24.72 6.89
CA VAL A 227 10.82 -24.72 8.34
C VAL A 227 9.35 -24.94 8.68
N ASP A 228 9.09 -25.73 9.71
CA ASP A 228 7.74 -25.91 10.21
C ASP A 228 7.16 -24.60 10.76
N ARG A 229 5.86 -24.43 10.59
CA ARG A 229 5.16 -23.20 11.01
C ARG A 229 5.40 -22.81 12.48
N ALA A 230 5.49 -23.82 13.36
CA ALA A 230 5.76 -23.61 14.78
C ALA A 230 7.19 -23.11 15.05
N ALA A 231 8.15 -23.51 14.21
CA ALA A 231 9.57 -23.17 14.34
C ALA A 231 9.93 -21.83 13.66
N LYS A 232 9.07 -21.26 12.79
CA LYS A 232 9.34 -19.98 12.10
C LYS A 232 9.78 -18.85 13.04
N PRO A 233 9.17 -18.63 14.25
CA PRO A 233 9.60 -17.55 15.13
C PRO A 233 11.04 -17.72 15.64
N ALA A 234 11.46 -18.94 15.99
CA ALA A 234 12.82 -19.24 16.41
C ALA A 234 13.81 -19.07 15.26
N MET A 235 13.46 -19.59 14.08
CA MET A 235 14.25 -19.45 12.87
C MET A 235 14.46 -17.98 12.49
N LEU A 236 13.43 -17.14 12.60
CA LEU A 236 13.55 -15.70 12.35
C LEU A 236 14.57 -15.04 13.28
N VAL A 237 14.53 -15.35 14.58
CA VAL A 237 15.51 -14.82 15.55
C VAL A 237 16.93 -15.28 15.18
N ASP A 238 17.09 -16.54 14.77
CA ASP A 238 18.36 -17.11 14.37
C ASP A 238 18.91 -16.41 13.10
N VAL A 239 18.09 -16.22 12.09
CA VAL A 239 18.43 -15.45 10.88
C VAL A 239 18.90 -14.04 11.24
N LEU A 240 18.12 -13.30 12.03
CA LEU A 240 18.45 -11.91 12.37
C LEU A 240 19.70 -11.76 13.26
N ARG A 241 20.14 -12.84 13.93
CA ARG A 241 21.36 -12.85 14.72
C ARG A 241 22.60 -13.27 13.94
N ARG A 242 22.42 -14.16 12.95
CA ARG A 242 23.55 -14.68 12.16
C ARG A 242 23.94 -13.78 11.00
N GLU A 243 22.96 -13.10 10.41
CA GLU A 243 23.20 -12.18 9.30
C GLU A 243 23.68 -10.81 9.80
N THR A 244 24.50 -10.14 9.01
CA THR A 244 24.89 -8.74 9.27
C THR A 244 23.76 -7.81 8.85
N VAL A 245 22.73 -7.74 9.68
CA VAL A 245 21.53 -6.94 9.41
C VAL A 245 21.74 -5.48 9.80
N ASP A 246 21.74 -4.59 8.82
CA ASP A 246 21.65 -3.15 9.08
C ASP A 246 20.19 -2.78 9.36
N ARG A 247 19.30 -2.97 8.39
CA ARG A 247 17.85 -2.81 8.53
C ARG A 247 17.11 -3.97 7.88
N ALA A 248 16.14 -4.56 8.59
CA ALA A 248 15.31 -5.65 8.11
C ALA A 248 13.85 -5.23 7.97
N LEU A 249 13.24 -5.58 6.83
CA LEU A 249 11.79 -5.51 6.63
C LEU A 249 11.21 -6.92 6.58
N ILE A 250 10.33 -7.24 7.54
CA ILE A 250 9.75 -8.57 7.69
C ILE A 250 8.29 -8.53 7.26
N PHE A 251 7.90 -9.42 6.36
CA PHE A 251 6.54 -9.53 5.86
C PHE A 251 5.77 -10.66 6.54
N THR A 252 4.61 -10.31 7.10
CA THR A 252 3.64 -11.27 7.65
C THR A 252 2.30 -11.14 6.93
N ARG A 253 1.57 -12.24 6.85
CA ARG A 253 0.27 -12.30 6.17
C ARG A 253 -0.81 -11.49 6.89
N THR A 254 -0.78 -11.44 8.22
CA THR A 254 -1.84 -10.83 9.03
C THR A 254 -1.30 -9.81 10.02
N LYS A 255 -2.15 -8.82 10.36
CA LYS A 255 -1.87 -7.81 11.38
C LYS A 255 -1.56 -8.41 12.77
N HIS A 256 -2.28 -9.46 13.16
CA HIS A 256 -2.03 -10.17 14.42
C HIS A 256 -0.74 -10.99 14.38
N GLY A 257 -0.38 -11.52 13.20
CA GLY A 257 0.92 -12.13 12.95
C GLY A 257 2.06 -11.14 13.16
N ALA A 258 1.92 -9.92 12.62
CA ALA A 258 2.92 -8.86 12.80
C ALA A 258 3.16 -8.53 14.28
N ASP A 259 2.08 -8.29 15.04
CA ASP A 259 2.22 -8.01 16.48
C ASP A 259 2.80 -9.20 17.27
N LYS A 260 2.48 -10.45 16.86
CA LYS A 260 3.04 -11.67 17.48
C LYS A 260 4.54 -11.79 17.21
N VAL A 261 4.96 -11.56 15.97
CA VAL A 261 6.39 -11.58 15.57
C VAL A 261 7.16 -10.52 16.33
N VAL A 262 6.69 -9.28 16.41
CA VAL A 262 7.34 -8.20 17.16
C VAL A 262 7.52 -8.58 18.62
N ARG A 263 6.47 -9.09 19.29
CA ARG A 263 6.59 -9.56 20.69
C ARG A 263 7.64 -10.66 20.87
N GLY A 264 7.72 -11.60 19.91
CA GLY A 264 8.73 -12.65 19.90
C GLY A 264 10.15 -12.10 19.77
N LEU A 265 10.37 -11.14 18.88
CA LEU A 265 11.66 -10.49 18.67
C LEU A 265 12.10 -9.68 19.88
N ILE A 266 11.21 -8.89 20.48
CA ILE A 266 11.49 -8.13 21.71
C ILE A 266 11.84 -9.08 22.85
N LYS A 267 11.10 -10.19 23.03
CA LYS A 267 11.43 -11.21 24.04
C LYS A 267 12.81 -11.85 23.81
N ALA A 268 13.24 -11.92 22.56
CA ALA A 268 14.58 -12.41 22.19
C ALA A 268 15.67 -11.32 22.29
N GLY A 269 15.37 -10.12 22.76
CA GLY A 269 16.31 -9.01 22.90
C GLY A 269 16.57 -8.22 21.63
N LEU A 270 15.74 -8.38 20.58
CA LEU A 270 15.86 -7.66 19.31
C LEU A 270 14.86 -6.50 19.26
N THR A 271 15.32 -5.33 18.80
CA THR A 271 14.44 -4.16 18.62
C THR A 271 13.58 -4.35 17.37
N ALA A 272 12.25 -4.28 17.51
CA ALA A 272 11.33 -4.42 16.39
C ALA A 272 10.05 -3.61 16.62
N GLU A 273 9.49 -3.09 15.55
CA GLU A 273 8.21 -2.37 15.52
C GLU A 273 7.29 -2.92 14.43
N ALA A 274 5.97 -2.83 14.65
CA ALA A 274 4.98 -3.28 13.67
C ALA A 274 4.31 -2.13 12.94
N ILE A 275 4.06 -2.33 11.62
CA ILE A 275 3.23 -1.44 10.84
C ILE A 275 2.12 -2.25 10.13
N HIS A 276 0.85 -1.94 10.43
CA HIS A 276 -0.33 -2.60 9.86
C HIS A 276 -1.59 -1.75 10.04
N GLY A 277 -2.69 -2.17 9.44
CA GLY A 277 -3.94 -1.41 9.38
C GLY A 277 -4.56 -1.02 10.73
N ASN A 278 -4.25 -1.73 11.83
CA ASN A 278 -4.76 -1.39 13.17
C ASN A 278 -3.91 -0.32 13.91
N LYS A 279 -2.75 0.07 13.37
CA LYS A 279 -1.98 1.18 13.93
C LYS A 279 -2.57 2.51 13.46
N SER A 280 -2.66 3.50 14.37
CA SER A 280 -3.07 4.85 14.00
C SER A 280 -2.07 5.48 13.03
N GLN A 281 -2.50 6.49 12.27
CA GLN A 281 -1.61 7.14 11.30
C GLN A 281 -0.37 7.74 11.97
N GLY A 282 -0.55 8.41 13.12
CA GLY A 282 0.59 8.97 13.86
C GLY A 282 1.57 7.90 14.40
N GLN A 283 1.07 6.72 14.78
CA GLN A 283 1.94 5.60 15.15
C GLN A 283 2.74 5.10 13.93
N ARG A 284 2.09 4.94 12.76
CA ARG A 284 2.75 4.50 11.52
C ARG A 284 3.84 5.46 11.10
N GLU A 285 3.56 6.77 11.12
CA GLU A 285 4.53 7.83 10.78
C GLU A 285 5.73 7.84 11.75
N ARG A 286 5.48 7.68 13.05
CA ARG A 286 6.55 7.58 14.07
C ARG A 286 7.45 6.37 13.83
N VAL A 287 6.86 5.20 13.62
CA VAL A 287 7.59 3.95 13.37
C VAL A 287 8.43 4.07 12.09
N LEU A 288 7.85 4.59 11.00
CA LEU A 288 8.58 4.79 9.75
C LEU A 288 9.70 5.82 9.89
N ALA A 289 9.48 6.90 10.64
CA ALA A 289 10.53 7.88 10.89
C ALA A 289 11.68 7.26 11.71
N GLY A 290 11.39 6.45 12.72
CA GLY A 290 12.39 5.71 13.49
C GLY A 290 13.16 4.69 12.64
N PHE A 291 12.46 3.99 11.74
CA PHE A 291 13.07 3.03 10.81
C PHE A 291 13.99 3.71 9.78
N ARG A 292 13.61 4.90 9.26
CA ARG A 292 14.47 5.69 8.37
C ARG A 292 15.73 6.19 9.04
N ARG A 293 15.65 6.63 10.32
CA ARG A 293 16.82 7.08 11.07
C ARG A 293 17.71 5.94 11.57
N GLY A 294 17.26 4.68 11.50
CA GLY A 294 17.97 3.52 12.03
C GLY A 294 17.73 3.26 13.53
N ASP A 295 16.87 4.04 14.21
CA ASP A 295 16.49 3.83 15.61
C ASP A 295 15.75 2.48 15.78
N VAL A 296 14.97 2.11 14.76
CA VAL A 296 14.29 0.81 14.66
C VAL A 296 14.99 0.01 13.56
N LYS A 297 15.70 -1.04 13.91
CA LYS A 297 16.42 -1.89 12.95
C LYS A 297 15.53 -2.91 12.26
N THR A 298 14.44 -3.33 12.90
CA THR A 298 13.54 -4.35 12.36
C THR A 298 12.11 -3.84 12.29
N LEU A 299 11.57 -3.78 11.08
CA LEU A 299 10.18 -3.40 10.82
C LEU A 299 9.37 -4.62 10.37
N VAL A 300 8.30 -4.95 11.09
CA VAL A 300 7.40 -6.04 10.72
C VAL A 300 6.12 -5.46 10.11
N ALA A 301 5.79 -5.87 8.89
CA ALA A 301 4.71 -5.26 8.12
C ALA A 301 3.79 -6.30 7.47
N THR A 302 2.54 -5.91 7.24
CA THR A 302 1.68 -6.60 6.27
C THR A 302 1.84 -5.98 4.88
N ASP A 303 1.52 -6.73 3.82
CA ASP A 303 1.65 -6.24 2.44
C ASP A 303 1.01 -4.86 2.23
N ILE A 304 -0.23 -4.69 2.68
CA ILE A 304 -0.97 -3.43 2.54
C ILE A 304 -0.24 -2.28 3.24
N ALA A 305 0.32 -2.53 4.41
CA ALA A 305 0.99 -1.49 5.19
C ALA A 305 2.42 -1.20 4.72
N ALA A 306 3.09 -2.19 4.13
CA ALA A 306 4.42 -2.04 3.55
C ALA A 306 4.41 -1.43 2.14
N ARG A 307 3.24 -1.41 1.49
CA ARG A 307 3.07 -0.71 0.20
C ARG A 307 3.32 0.78 0.39
N GLY A 308 4.12 1.35 -0.49
CA GLY A 308 4.49 2.77 -0.39
C GLY A 308 5.55 3.09 0.67
N ILE A 309 6.11 2.10 1.38
CA ILE A 309 7.31 2.32 2.20
C ILE A 309 8.50 2.47 1.24
N ASP A 310 9.00 3.69 1.17
CA ASP A 310 10.23 4.03 0.49
C ASP A 310 11.27 4.40 1.55
N VAL A 311 12.13 3.45 1.83
CA VAL A 311 13.22 3.58 2.80
C VAL A 311 14.45 2.97 2.17
N ASP A 312 15.48 3.77 2.02
CA ASP A 312 16.78 3.32 1.53
C ASP A 312 17.54 2.56 2.61
N GLY A 313 18.49 1.72 2.19
CA GLY A 313 19.37 0.99 3.09
C GLY A 313 18.67 -0.15 3.85
N ILE A 314 17.57 -0.71 3.32
CA ILE A 314 17.05 -1.99 3.79
C ILE A 314 17.98 -3.08 3.26
N SER A 315 18.82 -3.64 4.12
CA SER A 315 19.75 -4.71 3.77
C SER A 315 19.06 -6.06 3.59
N HIS A 316 18.02 -6.32 4.40
CA HIS A 316 17.34 -7.61 4.42
C HIS A 316 15.82 -7.49 4.28
N VAL A 317 15.24 -8.31 3.43
CA VAL A 317 13.81 -8.58 3.38
C VAL A 317 13.56 -10.00 3.84
N VAL A 318 12.70 -10.20 4.83
CA VAL A 318 12.33 -11.54 5.30
C VAL A 318 10.84 -11.78 5.04
N ASN A 319 10.51 -12.77 4.21
CA ASN A 319 9.15 -13.26 4.07
C ASN A 319 8.90 -14.29 5.19
N PHE A 320 8.37 -13.84 6.32
CA PHE A 320 7.97 -14.74 7.41
C PHE A 320 6.81 -15.65 6.98
N ASP A 321 5.87 -15.10 6.19
CA ASP A 321 4.85 -15.84 5.46
C ASP A 321 5.01 -15.55 3.96
N LEU A 322 4.95 -16.58 3.11
CA LEU A 322 4.93 -16.39 1.66
C LEU A 322 3.62 -15.70 1.22
N PRO A 323 3.67 -14.81 0.22
CA PRO A 323 2.48 -14.16 -0.31
C PRO A 323 1.62 -15.15 -1.11
N HIS A 324 0.30 -14.92 -1.13
CA HIS A 324 -0.62 -15.73 -1.94
C HIS A 324 -0.52 -15.44 -3.44
N VAL A 325 -0.09 -14.25 -3.80
CA VAL A 325 0.05 -13.76 -5.17
C VAL A 325 1.55 -13.65 -5.47
N ALA A 326 2.01 -14.33 -6.49
CA ALA A 326 3.44 -14.44 -6.81
C ALA A 326 4.08 -13.07 -7.13
N GLU A 327 3.36 -12.18 -7.81
CA GLU A 327 3.81 -10.81 -8.10
C GLU A 327 4.10 -10.00 -6.83
N THR A 328 3.37 -10.28 -5.74
CA THR A 328 3.62 -9.64 -4.44
C THR A 328 5.00 -9.99 -3.89
N TYR A 329 5.52 -11.19 -4.18
CA TYR A 329 6.88 -11.56 -3.79
C TYR A 329 7.92 -10.61 -4.39
N VAL A 330 7.84 -10.34 -5.67
CA VAL A 330 8.76 -9.41 -6.37
C VAL A 330 8.66 -8.01 -5.77
N HIS A 331 7.46 -7.55 -5.46
CA HIS A 331 7.23 -6.24 -4.81
C HIS A 331 7.77 -6.17 -3.38
N ARG A 332 7.79 -7.30 -2.64
CA ARG A 332 8.37 -7.37 -1.29
C ARG A 332 9.89 -7.32 -1.36
N ILE A 333 10.52 -8.20 -2.14
CA ILE A 333 11.98 -8.26 -2.24
C ILE A 333 12.56 -6.98 -2.82
N GLY A 334 11.87 -6.32 -3.75
CA GLY A 334 12.25 -5.00 -4.27
C GLY A 334 12.20 -3.85 -3.24
N ARG A 335 12.03 -4.14 -1.94
CA ARG A 335 12.26 -3.17 -0.86
C ARG A 335 13.73 -3.08 -0.46
N THR A 336 14.54 -4.08 -0.79
CA THR A 336 16.00 -4.04 -0.71
C THR A 336 16.63 -3.80 -2.09
N ALA A 337 17.93 -3.79 -2.19
CA ALA A 337 18.72 -3.57 -3.43
C ALA A 337 18.36 -2.25 -4.16
N ARG A 338 18.15 -1.17 -3.41
CA ARG A 338 17.84 0.16 -3.96
C ARG A 338 19.07 1.04 -4.05
N ALA A 339 18.99 2.09 -4.85
CA ALA A 339 20.06 3.08 -5.05
C ALA A 339 21.42 2.44 -5.43
N GLY A 340 21.40 1.30 -6.15
CA GLY A 340 22.63 0.63 -6.59
C GLY A 340 23.26 -0.34 -5.58
N ALA A 341 22.69 -0.46 -4.37
CA ALA A 341 23.15 -1.43 -3.36
C ALA A 341 22.66 -2.84 -3.68
N ASP A 342 23.30 -3.84 -3.11
CA ASP A 342 22.88 -5.23 -3.10
C ASP A 342 21.91 -5.50 -1.93
N GLY A 343 21.16 -6.58 -1.98
CA GLY A 343 20.18 -6.93 -0.97
C GLY A 343 20.02 -8.43 -0.76
N ILE A 344 19.52 -8.81 0.40
CA ILE A 344 19.24 -10.20 0.75
C ILE A 344 17.75 -10.39 0.99
N ALA A 345 17.16 -11.42 0.38
CA ALA A 345 15.77 -11.82 0.60
C ALA A 345 15.70 -13.26 1.11
N ILE A 346 15.19 -13.44 2.33
CA ILE A 346 15.07 -14.74 2.97
C ILE A 346 13.59 -15.07 3.14
N SER A 347 13.19 -16.27 2.71
CA SER A 347 11.79 -16.70 2.82
C SER A 347 11.67 -17.96 3.66
N LEU A 348 10.87 -17.88 4.74
CA LEU A 348 10.58 -19.02 5.60
C LEU A 348 9.39 -19.79 5.02
N CYS A 349 9.65 -20.94 4.41
CA CYS A 349 8.65 -21.74 3.72
C CYS A 349 8.20 -22.93 4.58
N GLY A 350 6.94 -22.92 4.98
CA GLY A 350 6.29 -24.06 5.63
C GLY A 350 5.83 -25.10 4.61
N PRO A 351 5.51 -26.34 5.05
CA PRO A 351 5.03 -27.40 4.16
C PRO A 351 3.75 -27.03 3.40
N ASP A 352 2.88 -26.26 4.02
CA ASP A 352 1.62 -25.74 3.46
C ASP A 352 1.82 -24.60 2.45
N GLU A 353 3.00 -24.01 2.42
CA GLU A 353 3.37 -22.91 1.51
C GLU A 353 4.14 -23.37 0.25
N ALA A 354 4.46 -24.65 0.12
CA ALA A 354 5.16 -25.19 -1.05
C ALA A 354 4.50 -24.86 -2.41
N PRO A 355 3.15 -24.87 -2.54
CA PRO A 355 2.50 -24.45 -3.78
C PRO A 355 2.72 -22.97 -4.10
N LEU A 356 2.82 -22.11 -3.08
CA LEU A 356 3.09 -20.68 -3.24
C LEU A 356 4.52 -20.44 -3.71
N LEU A 357 5.48 -21.18 -3.13
CA LEU A 357 6.88 -21.15 -3.57
C LEU A 357 7.01 -21.53 -5.05
N HIS A 358 6.37 -22.62 -5.46
CA HIS A 358 6.39 -23.04 -6.87
C HIS A 358 5.81 -21.98 -7.82
N ALA A 359 4.73 -21.31 -7.43
CA ALA A 359 4.16 -20.22 -8.23
C ALA A 359 5.11 -19.02 -8.34
N ILE A 360 5.86 -18.70 -7.26
CA ILE A 360 6.87 -17.66 -7.25
C ILE A 360 8.03 -18.01 -8.17
N GLU A 361 8.60 -19.22 -8.06
CA GLU A 361 9.72 -19.68 -8.90
C GLU A 361 9.34 -19.70 -10.38
N LYS A 362 8.12 -20.13 -10.69
CA LYS A 362 7.57 -20.07 -12.06
C LYS A 362 7.50 -18.63 -12.59
N LEU A 363 7.10 -17.66 -11.75
CA LEU A 363 7.01 -16.25 -12.15
C LEU A 363 8.39 -15.66 -12.42
N ILE A 364 9.38 -15.93 -11.53
CA ILE A 364 10.74 -15.38 -11.67
C ILE A 364 11.61 -16.15 -12.67
N GLY A 365 11.14 -17.32 -13.16
CA GLY A 365 11.82 -18.13 -14.16
C GLY A 365 13.06 -18.85 -13.65
N LYS A 366 13.27 -18.92 -12.33
CA LYS A 366 14.42 -19.60 -11.70
C LYS A 366 14.04 -20.24 -10.36
N SER A 367 14.71 -21.33 -10.02
CA SER A 367 14.61 -21.93 -8.69
C SER A 367 15.43 -21.12 -7.68
N ILE A 368 14.89 -20.95 -6.49
CA ILE A 368 15.57 -20.19 -5.42
C ILE A 368 16.37 -21.18 -4.56
N PRO A 369 17.66 -20.91 -4.26
CA PRO A 369 18.46 -21.75 -3.38
C PRO A 369 17.76 -22.01 -2.05
N ALA A 370 17.64 -23.28 -1.67
CA ALA A 370 16.91 -23.68 -0.48
C ALA A 370 17.81 -24.37 0.53
N SER A 371 17.58 -24.11 1.82
CA SER A 371 18.20 -24.80 2.95
C SER A 371 17.13 -25.42 3.85
N GLY A 372 17.50 -26.42 4.63
CA GLY A 372 16.58 -27.22 5.44
C GLY A 372 15.92 -28.36 4.65
N THR A 373 15.30 -29.29 5.35
CA THR A 373 14.63 -30.43 4.73
C THR A 373 13.18 -30.06 4.44
N PRO A 374 12.69 -30.17 3.19
CA PRO A 374 11.28 -30.02 2.90
C PRO A 374 10.50 -31.04 3.74
N ALA A 375 9.63 -30.57 4.64
CA ALA A 375 8.77 -31.49 5.37
C ALA A 375 7.88 -32.23 4.37
N ARG A 376 8.02 -33.54 4.30
CA ARG A 376 7.16 -34.39 3.46
C ARG A 376 5.70 -34.15 3.87
N SER A 377 4.88 -33.65 2.95
CA SER A 377 3.45 -33.57 3.18
C SER A 377 2.94 -34.98 3.48
N SER A 378 2.38 -35.20 4.66
CA SER A 378 1.80 -36.47 5.10
C SER A 378 0.48 -36.82 4.39
N ARG A 379 0.34 -36.46 3.12
CA ARG A 379 -0.86 -36.74 2.31
C ARG A 379 -0.82 -38.05 1.51
N ASN A 380 0.13 -38.95 1.79
CA ASN A 380 0.11 -40.31 1.22
C ASN A 380 0.45 -41.35 2.29
N ALA A 381 -0.32 -41.43 3.35
CA ALA A 381 -0.49 -42.69 4.06
C ALA A 381 -1.64 -43.42 3.37
N ALA A 382 -1.30 -44.17 2.32
CA ALA A 382 -2.17 -45.19 1.77
C ALA A 382 -2.55 -46.17 2.89
N PRO A 383 -3.78 -46.63 3.00
CA PRO A 383 -4.14 -47.64 3.97
C PRO A 383 -3.43 -48.94 3.58
N ASN A 384 -2.64 -49.47 4.48
CA ASN A 384 -1.90 -50.71 4.36
C ASN A 384 -2.88 -51.89 4.24
N PRO A 385 -2.97 -52.61 3.10
CA PRO A 385 -3.79 -53.82 3.01
C PRO A 385 -2.92 -55.01 3.39
N GLY A 386 -3.12 -55.53 4.60
CA GLY A 386 -2.57 -56.84 4.84
C GLY A 386 -2.18 -57.21 6.25
N ARG A 387 -3.15 -57.72 7.00
CA ARG A 387 -2.89 -58.88 7.87
C ARG A 387 -4.21 -59.63 8.11
N SER A 388 -4.44 -60.61 7.21
CA SER A 388 -5.30 -61.73 7.52
C SER A 388 -4.56 -62.68 8.45
N LYS A 389 -5.20 -63.15 9.52
CA LYS A 389 -5.24 -64.56 9.94
C LYS A 389 -5.89 -64.69 11.34
N GLY A 390 -6.84 -65.57 11.42
CA GLY A 390 -7.11 -66.26 12.66
C GLY A 390 -8.61 -66.51 12.93
N ARG A 391 -9.08 -67.64 12.42
CA ARG A 391 -10.29 -68.39 12.79
C ARG A 391 -10.58 -68.37 14.30
N HIS A 392 -11.84 -68.25 14.70
CA HIS A 392 -12.57 -69.38 15.34
C HIS A 392 -14.05 -69.08 15.42
N ALA A 393 -14.82 -70.17 15.16
CA ALA A 393 -16.26 -70.30 15.14
C ALA A 393 -16.89 -70.35 16.57
N HIS A 394 -18.10 -69.96 16.78
CA HIS A 394 -19.23 -70.84 17.14
C HIS A 394 -20.48 -70.05 17.60
N HIS A 395 -21.59 -70.55 17.04
CA HIS A 395 -22.98 -70.66 17.58
C HIS A 395 -23.78 -69.39 17.92
N SER A 396 -24.78 -69.12 17.18
CA SER A 396 -26.15 -69.69 16.97
C SER A 396 -27.22 -69.09 17.85
N ARG A 397 -28.36 -68.89 17.18
CA ARG A 397 -29.78 -68.77 17.62
C ARG A 397 -30.34 -67.36 17.74
N SER A 398 -31.10 -66.94 16.73
CA SER A 398 -32.55 -67.13 16.49
C SER A 398 -33.43 -66.27 17.36
N ASN A 399 -34.19 -65.42 16.74
CA ASN A 399 -35.68 -65.39 16.61
C ASN A 399 -36.09 -64.01 16.14
N GLN A 400 -36.61 -63.89 14.97
CA GLN A 400 -38.01 -63.98 14.48
C GLN A 400 -38.92 -62.85 14.93
N ARG A 401 -39.47 -62.21 13.87
CA ARG A 401 -40.81 -61.63 13.70
C ARG A 401 -41.01 -60.20 14.19
N ARG A 402 -41.68 -59.28 13.50
CA ARG A 402 -42.67 -59.23 12.39
C ARG A 402 -42.73 -57.80 11.91
N ARG A 403 -42.75 -57.57 10.60
CA ARG A 403 -43.90 -57.11 9.74
C ARG A 403 -44.73 -55.95 10.29
N HIS A 404 -44.77 -54.86 9.58
CA HIS A 404 -45.88 -54.34 8.77
C HIS A 404 -45.41 -53.06 8.07
N ASP A 405 -45.40 -53.06 6.85
CA ASP A 405 -46.12 -52.52 5.69
C ASP A 405 -46.93 -51.26 5.93
N ASN A 406 -46.74 -50.30 5.09
CA ASN A 406 -47.58 -49.55 4.15
C ASN A 406 -47.17 -48.13 4.09
N ASN A 407 -46.69 -47.68 2.96
CA ASN A 407 -47.28 -47.36 1.65
C ASN A 407 -47.82 -45.93 1.57
N ALA A 408 -47.46 -45.29 0.49
CA ALA A 408 -48.09 -44.21 -0.27
C ALA A 408 -47.59 -42.78 -0.16
N ALA A 409 -46.90 -42.37 -1.19
CA ALA A 409 -47.00 -41.05 -1.77
C ALA A 409 -48.27 -40.97 -2.66
N PRO A 410 -48.66 -39.91 -3.35
CA PRO A 410 -48.07 -38.56 -3.56
C PRO A 410 -49.14 -37.40 -3.59
N VAL A 411 -48.75 -36.28 -4.24
CA VAL A 411 -49.57 -35.27 -4.98
C VAL A 411 -49.66 -33.86 -4.37
N SER A 412 -48.88 -32.97 -4.95
CA SER A 412 -49.14 -31.70 -5.69
C SER A 412 -50.23 -30.74 -5.21
N THR A 413 -49.96 -29.52 -5.20
CA THR A 413 -50.42 -28.36 -5.97
C THR A 413 -50.51 -27.06 -5.19
N SER A 414 -49.83 -26.08 -5.77
CA SER A 414 -50.21 -24.67 -6.01
C SER A 414 -51.13 -23.91 -5.05
N GLN A 415 -50.73 -22.75 -4.59
CA GLN A 415 -51.31 -21.43 -4.95
C GLN A 415 -50.92 -20.36 -3.91
N GLU A 416 -50.34 -19.27 -4.37
CA GLU A 416 -50.50 -17.92 -3.81
C GLU A 416 -51.97 -17.44 -4.00
N PRO A 417 -52.47 -16.33 -3.45
CA PRO A 417 -51.84 -15.17 -2.81
C PRO A 417 -52.66 -14.50 -1.66
N LYS A 418 -52.16 -13.32 -1.23
CA LYS A 418 -52.84 -12.11 -0.69
C LYS A 418 -52.65 -11.73 0.76
N SER A 419 -52.02 -10.60 0.88
CA SER A 419 -52.39 -9.36 1.62
C SER A 419 -52.77 -9.42 3.09
N GLY A 420 -52.14 -8.56 3.88
CA GLY A 420 -52.85 -7.86 4.93
C GLY A 420 -52.08 -7.64 6.21
N SER A 421 -51.85 -6.33 6.46
CA SER A 421 -51.88 -5.60 7.74
C SER A 421 -50.78 -5.79 8.77
N THR A 422 -50.00 -4.70 8.91
CA THR A 422 -49.71 -3.96 10.15
C THR A 422 -49.82 -4.69 11.47
N GLU A 423 -48.71 -4.72 12.22
CA GLU A 423 -48.71 -4.30 13.63
C GLU A 423 -47.23 -4.19 14.16
N ASN A 424 -46.93 -2.98 14.59
CA ASN A 424 -46.17 -2.53 15.72
C ASN A 424 -45.61 -3.55 16.69
N ILE A 425 -44.32 -3.38 17.04
CA ILE A 425 -43.69 -3.50 18.38
C ILE A 425 -42.19 -3.27 18.10
N GLY A 426 -41.44 -2.41 18.69
CA GLY A 426 -41.35 -1.77 19.95
C GLY A 426 -40.15 -0.84 19.95
N THR A 427 -40.44 0.37 20.27
CA THR A 427 -39.53 1.46 20.57
C THR A 427 -38.64 1.09 21.76
N ILE A 428 -37.30 1.09 21.61
CA ILE A 428 -36.42 1.21 22.76
C ILE A 428 -35.81 2.63 22.72
N ALA A 429 -36.37 3.45 23.60
CA ALA A 429 -35.84 4.76 23.95
C ALA A 429 -34.54 4.60 24.74
N PHE A 430 -33.48 5.26 24.28
CA PHE A 430 -32.35 5.58 25.17
C PHE A 430 -31.80 6.97 24.89
N LEU A 431 -32.11 7.87 25.83
CA LEU A 431 -31.41 9.07 26.28
C LEU A 431 -31.36 10.30 25.36
N ARG A 432 -32.37 11.12 25.53
CA ARG A 432 -32.22 12.57 25.55
C ARG A 432 -31.33 12.97 26.74
N ARG A 433 -30.25 13.68 26.51
CA ARG A 433 -29.56 14.50 27.49
C ARG A 433 -29.62 15.97 27.02
N ASP A 434 -30.28 16.76 27.83
CA ASP A 434 -30.51 18.19 27.78
C ASP A 434 -29.18 18.99 27.87
N PRO A 435 -28.96 20.08 27.10
CA PRO A 435 -27.77 20.91 27.19
C PRO A 435 -28.05 22.18 27.99
N ARG A 436 -28.18 22.09 29.31
CA ARG A 436 -28.17 23.28 30.19
C ARG A 436 -27.63 22.90 31.56
N SER A 437 -26.35 23.13 31.75
CA SER A 437 -25.77 23.57 33.04
C SER A 437 -24.25 23.43 33.03
N TRP A 438 -23.55 24.47 32.73
CA TRP A 438 -22.21 24.77 33.29
C TRP A 438 -21.95 26.25 33.06
N ARG A 439 -22.45 27.04 33.98
CA ARG A 439 -21.92 28.39 34.26
C ARG A 439 -21.41 28.38 35.69
N LYS A 440 -20.24 29.02 35.87
CA LYS A 440 -19.59 29.51 37.09
C LYS A 440 -18.49 28.62 37.68
N GLY A 441 -17.30 29.22 37.69
CA GLY A 441 -16.15 28.80 38.47
C GLY A 441 -14.87 29.48 37.99
N ALA A 442 -14.71 30.76 38.34
CA ALA A 442 -13.51 31.49 38.83
C ALA A 442 -12.14 31.29 38.10
N ARG A 443 -11.68 32.43 37.57
CA ARG A 443 -10.24 32.77 37.39
C ARG A 443 -9.59 33.01 38.76
N PRO A 444 -8.26 32.84 38.89
CA PRO A 444 -7.48 34.01 39.30
C PRO A 444 -6.30 34.34 38.36
N ALA A 445 -6.03 35.63 38.41
CA ALA A 445 -4.97 36.34 37.74
C ALA A 445 -3.57 36.03 38.31
N ALA A 446 -2.55 36.11 37.47
CA ALA A 446 -1.23 36.59 37.86
C ALA A 446 -0.61 37.29 36.67
N GLU A 447 -0.61 38.59 36.79
CA GLU A 447 0.05 39.61 36.00
C GLU A 447 1.44 39.87 36.64
N GLN A 448 2.37 40.38 35.82
CA GLN A 448 3.64 41.04 36.17
C GLN A 448 4.88 40.19 36.28
N ALA A 449 5.81 40.25 35.29
CA ALA A 449 6.95 41.17 35.39
C ALA A 449 7.81 41.06 34.10
N PHE A 450 7.72 42.12 33.28
CA PHE A 450 8.75 42.40 32.26
C PHE A 450 9.46 43.67 32.72
N LYS A 451 10.73 43.57 33.05
CA LYS A 451 11.62 44.75 33.11
C LYS A 451 12.86 44.49 32.23
N ARG A 452 12.96 45.38 31.26
CA ARG A 452 14.07 45.84 30.44
C ARG A 452 15.46 45.63 31.04
N VAL A 453 16.43 45.22 30.21
CA VAL A 453 17.78 45.86 30.14
C VAL A 453 18.26 45.78 28.70
N THR A 454 18.48 46.93 28.09
CA THR A 454 19.49 47.25 27.06
C THR A 454 20.58 48.02 27.80
N PRO A 455 21.80 48.18 27.28
CA PRO A 455 22.20 48.65 25.97
C PRO A 455 22.81 47.61 25.04
#